data_99bf8bb13d66ef9af58071eb7b749b06
#
_entry.id   99bf8bb13d66ef9af58071eb7b749b06
#
_cell.length_a   1.000
_cell.length_b   1.000
_cell.length_c   1.000
_cell.angle_alpha   90.00
_cell.angle_beta   90.00
_cell.angle_gamma   90.00
#
_symmetry.space_group_name_H-M   'P 1'
#
loop_
_entity.id
_entity.type
_entity.pdbx_description
1 polymer ?
#
loop_
_entity_poly.entity_id
_entity_poly.type
_entity_poly.pdbx_seq_one_letter_code
_entity_poly.pdbx_strand_id
1 'polypeptide(L)'
;MSNRLSPRGVLALVALRTVNSLSRATGRGSGTVAGGRVGLAIYPKLLSELSKHRDIILVSATNGKTTTAALSVAGWSNNVATNATGANMPAGHVAALAASKATRAVLETDEAWLPAVIESTNPKVVVLLNLSRDQLDRATEVRAIAERWRAALSECSKGLVVVANANDPLVAYASEVVNDVRWCDIATTWIADAVSCPKCTQSITRSEKGWSCSCGFAKPHCTTRVDGNEVSVGEISFHVQLSIPGQFNVGNAAMAATALQVLGVEPSKSLMSMRSISGIAGRFSVRTWEGRKLHMLLAKNPAGFDALLESLTPESEEIWIAINARVADGKDPSWLYDVSFEQLQGRKIRCLGDRRLDLATRLDLAKVSYEVVDDLNSLPSPSSTIELIANYTAFSDWMQRSTP
;
A
#
# COMPACT_ATOMS: atom_id res chain seq x y z
N MET A 1 1.99 29.07 -22.31
CA MET A 1 2.44 29.83 -21.11
C MET A 1 3.69 29.14 -20.56
N SER A 2 4.76 29.90 -20.27
CA SER A 2 6.09 29.41 -19.94
C SER A 2 6.09 28.55 -18.66
N ASN A 3 6.50 27.31 -18.79
CA ASN A 3 6.63 26.29 -17.70
C ASN A 3 7.87 26.60 -16.81
N ARG A 4 8.13 27.88 -16.50
CA ARG A 4 9.32 28.28 -15.74
C ARG A 4 9.01 28.30 -14.25
N LEU A 5 9.77 27.51 -13.49
CA LEU A 5 9.80 27.62 -12.04
C LEU A 5 10.15 29.06 -11.61
N SER A 6 9.64 29.47 -10.46
CA SER A 6 10.06 30.72 -9.83
C SER A 6 11.59 30.70 -9.56
N PRO A 7 12.26 31.84 -9.46
CA PRO A 7 13.72 31.88 -9.16
C PRO A 7 14.06 31.09 -7.88
N ARG A 8 13.23 31.16 -6.84
CA ARG A 8 13.39 30.34 -5.63
C ARG A 8 13.14 28.86 -5.89
N GLY A 9 12.20 28.50 -6.75
CA GLY A 9 11.93 27.14 -7.18
C GLY A 9 13.14 26.54 -7.94
N VAL A 10 13.79 27.33 -8.81
CA VAL A 10 15.02 26.92 -9.51
C VAL A 10 16.15 26.65 -8.52
N LEU A 11 16.39 27.57 -7.56
CA LEU A 11 17.41 27.40 -6.52
C LEU A 11 17.15 26.13 -5.67
N ALA A 12 15.90 25.94 -5.24
CA ALA A 12 15.49 24.78 -4.47
C ALA A 12 15.69 23.47 -5.26
N LEU A 13 15.38 23.48 -6.57
CA LEU A 13 15.58 22.31 -7.44
C LEU A 13 17.07 21.97 -7.63
N VAL A 14 17.92 22.98 -7.80
CA VAL A 14 19.39 22.78 -7.91
C VAL A 14 19.91 22.19 -6.60
N ALA A 15 19.58 22.77 -5.45
CA ALA A 15 20.01 22.29 -4.14
C ALA A 15 19.55 20.83 -3.92
N LEU A 16 18.28 20.50 -4.22
CA LEU A 16 17.73 19.14 -4.14
C LEU A 16 18.57 18.17 -4.96
N ARG A 17 18.85 18.49 -6.23
CA ARG A 17 19.62 17.62 -7.14
C ARG A 17 21.04 17.40 -6.66
N THR A 18 21.71 18.45 -6.16
CA THR A 18 23.07 18.37 -5.61
C THR A 18 23.10 17.45 -4.39
N VAL A 19 22.18 17.63 -3.43
CA VAL A 19 22.12 16.79 -2.23
C VAL A 19 21.82 15.33 -2.60
N ASN A 20 20.89 15.09 -3.52
CA ASN A 20 20.58 13.72 -3.97
C ASN A 20 21.78 13.06 -4.67
N SER A 21 22.56 13.79 -5.46
CA SER A 21 23.76 13.29 -6.12
C SER A 21 24.86 12.96 -5.10
N LEU A 22 25.10 13.84 -4.12
CA LEU A 22 26.06 13.60 -3.04
C LEU A 22 25.67 12.40 -2.19
N SER A 23 24.39 12.26 -1.82
CA SER A 23 23.89 11.13 -1.03
C SER A 23 24.11 9.80 -1.73
N ARG A 24 23.89 9.74 -3.05
CA ARG A 24 24.17 8.53 -3.84
C ARG A 24 25.68 8.25 -3.94
N ALA A 25 26.48 9.27 -4.19
CA ALA A 25 27.94 9.14 -4.31
C ALA A 25 28.60 8.65 -2.99
N THR A 26 28.01 9.00 -1.84
CA THR A 26 28.51 8.58 -0.51
C THR A 26 27.91 7.28 0.01
N GLY A 27 27.02 6.62 -0.76
CA GLY A 27 26.36 5.37 -0.35
C GLY A 27 25.41 5.52 0.85
N ARG A 28 25.06 6.74 1.28
CA ARG A 28 24.23 7.03 2.44
C ARG A 28 22.72 6.99 2.15
N GLY A 29 22.28 6.09 1.26
CA GLY A 29 20.87 5.87 0.91
C GLY A 29 20.52 6.18 -0.54
N SER A 30 19.26 6.00 -0.94
CA SER A 30 18.76 6.25 -2.31
C SER A 30 18.85 7.72 -2.76
N GLY A 31 19.19 8.64 -1.85
CA GLY A 31 19.31 10.07 -2.12
C GLY A 31 17.98 10.78 -2.42
N THR A 32 16.84 10.15 -2.20
CA THR A 32 15.54 10.73 -2.59
C THR A 32 14.96 11.67 -1.53
N VAL A 33 14.99 11.28 -0.26
CA VAL A 33 14.33 12.03 0.82
C VAL A 33 15.14 13.25 1.27
N ALA A 34 16.48 13.11 1.38
CA ALA A 34 17.35 14.20 1.89
C ALA A 34 17.28 15.44 1.00
N GLY A 35 17.45 15.29 -0.32
CA GLY A 35 17.34 16.41 -1.24
C GLY A 35 15.94 17.02 -1.28
N GLY A 36 14.89 16.19 -1.17
CA GLY A 36 13.53 16.68 -1.10
C GLY A 36 13.28 17.57 0.14
N ARG A 37 13.82 17.18 1.30
CA ARG A 37 13.76 18.00 2.54
C ARG A 37 14.47 19.34 2.36
N VAL A 38 15.67 19.34 1.78
CA VAL A 38 16.43 20.59 1.50
C VAL A 38 15.65 21.48 0.52
N GLY A 39 15.10 20.90 -0.56
CA GLY A 39 14.31 21.63 -1.54
C GLY A 39 13.09 22.30 -0.90
N LEU A 40 12.34 21.60 -0.08
CA LEU A 40 11.17 22.13 0.63
C LEU A 40 11.54 23.17 1.70
N ALA A 41 12.69 23.01 2.38
CA ALA A 41 13.20 24.00 3.33
C ALA A 41 13.54 25.34 2.65
N ILE A 42 14.13 25.31 1.44
CA ILE A 42 14.42 26.49 0.65
C ILE A 42 13.15 27.11 0.07
N TYR A 43 12.25 26.25 -0.43
CA TYR A 43 11.02 26.69 -1.06
C TYR A 43 9.82 25.78 -0.72
N PRO A 44 9.02 26.11 0.30
CA PRO A 44 7.89 25.28 0.74
C PRO A 44 6.84 25.00 -0.35
N LYS A 45 6.68 25.89 -1.34
CA LYS A 45 5.76 25.72 -2.46
C LYS A 45 6.33 24.88 -3.62
N LEU A 46 7.51 24.23 -3.44
CA LEU A 46 8.18 23.50 -4.51
C LEU A 46 7.33 22.32 -5.03
N LEU A 47 6.63 21.61 -4.13
CA LEU A 47 5.72 20.54 -4.53
C LEU A 47 4.61 21.06 -5.44
N SER A 48 3.98 22.16 -5.07
CA SER A 48 2.91 22.78 -5.86
C SER A 48 3.41 23.23 -7.24
N GLU A 49 4.61 23.85 -7.31
CA GLU A 49 5.16 24.26 -8.61
C GLU A 49 5.50 23.07 -9.52
N LEU A 50 6.05 22.00 -8.96
CA LEU A 50 6.39 20.79 -9.72
C LEU A 50 5.16 20.01 -10.17
N SER A 51 4.03 20.18 -9.49
CA SER A 51 2.76 19.53 -9.81
C SER A 51 1.98 20.22 -10.94
N LYS A 52 2.25 21.50 -11.21
CA LYS A 52 1.56 22.24 -12.27
C LYS A 52 1.68 21.52 -13.62
N HIS A 53 0.56 21.48 -14.34
CA HIS A 53 0.46 20.86 -15.67
C HIS A 53 0.76 19.36 -15.71
N ARG A 54 0.58 18.65 -14.59
CA ARG A 54 0.65 17.20 -14.52
C ARG A 54 -0.71 16.62 -14.17
N ASP A 55 -1.07 15.55 -14.84
CA ASP A 55 -2.16 14.69 -14.39
C ASP A 55 -1.63 13.81 -13.28
N ILE A 56 -2.16 13.99 -12.08
CA ILE A 56 -1.66 13.32 -10.86
C ILE A 56 -2.73 12.39 -10.33
N ILE A 57 -2.33 11.15 -10.08
CA ILE A 57 -3.04 10.17 -9.25
C ILE A 57 -2.31 10.13 -7.91
N LEU A 58 -3.02 10.36 -6.80
CA LEU A 58 -2.54 10.06 -5.45
C LEU A 58 -3.12 8.71 -5.01
N VAL A 59 -2.30 7.87 -4.39
CA VAL A 59 -2.72 6.59 -3.83
C VAL A 59 -2.44 6.60 -2.33
N SER A 60 -3.48 6.46 -1.51
CA SER A 60 -3.35 6.40 -0.05
C SER A 60 -4.14 5.25 0.55
N ALA A 61 -3.59 4.67 1.61
CA ALA A 61 -4.18 3.58 2.38
C ALA A 61 -3.24 3.20 3.53
N THR A 62 -3.65 2.38 4.45
CA THR A 62 -2.73 1.70 5.37
C THR A 62 -1.97 0.60 4.65
N ASN A 63 -2.67 -0.24 3.88
CA ASN A 63 -2.10 -1.36 3.12
C ASN A 63 -2.41 -1.24 1.61
N GLY A 64 -1.51 -1.77 0.76
CA GLY A 64 -1.71 -1.83 -0.70
C GLY A 64 -1.23 -0.62 -1.49
N LYS A 65 -0.82 0.49 -0.86
CA LYS A 65 -0.37 1.74 -1.53
C LYS A 65 0.66 1.50 -2.63
N THR A 66 1.78 0.88 -2.27
CA THR A 66 2.92 0.66 -3.18
C THR A 66 2.52 -0.22 -4.36
N THR A 67 1.75 -1.26 -4.10
CA THR A 67 1.26 -2.18 -5.14
C THR A 67 0.30 -1.45 -6.09
N THR A 68 -0.68 -0.73 -5.57
CA THR A 68 -1.65 0.01 -6.39
C THR A 68 -0.96 1.11 -7.21
N ALA A 69 0.01 1.81 -6.63
CA ALA A 69 0.80 2.79 -7.36
C ALA A 69 1.60 2.15 -8.50
N ALA A 70 2.26 1.01 -8.25
CA ALA A 70 3.00 0.27 -9.28
C ALA A 70 2.09 -0.24 -10.39
N LEU A 71 0.93 -0.81 -10.05
CA LEU A 71 -0.09 -1.25 -11.00
C LEU A 71 -0.61 -0.06 -11.83
N SER A 72 -0.88 1.08 -11.20
CA SER A 72 -1.30 2.30 -11.89
C SER A 72 -0.24 2.81 -12.88
N VAL A 73 1.04 2.77 -12.51
CA VAL A 73 2.15 3.12 -13.40
C VAL A 73 2.20 2.19 -14.61
N ALA A 74 2.14 0.87 -14.39
CA ALA A 74 2.16 -0.12 -15.45
C ALA A 74 0.96 -0.01 -16.40
N GLY A 75 -0.23 0.26 -15.85
CA GLY A 75 -1.45 0.42 -16.62
C GLY A 75 -1.53 1.74 -17.40
N TRP A 76 -0.78 2.77 -16.99
CA TRP A 76 -0.89 4.10 -17.62
C TRP A 76 0.03 4.33 -18.80
N SER A 77 1.25 3.86 -18.76
CA SER A 77 2.28 3.87 -19.82
C SER A 77 3.70 4.03 -19.25
N ASN A 78 4.69 4.04 -20.15
CA ASN A 78 6.11 4.05 -19.77
C ASN A 78 6.68 5.43 -19.31
N ASN A 79 5.89 6.52 -19.37
CA ASN A 79 6.38 7.87 -19.01
C ASN A 79 5.52 8.47 -17.88
N VAL A 80 5.69 7.92 -16.69
CA VAL A 80 4.99 8.34 -15.47
C VAL A 80 6.00 8.65 -14.37
N ALA A 81 5.89 9.81 -13.74
CA ALA A 81 6.67 10.12 -12.55
C ALA A 81 6.10 9.36 -11.35
N THR A 82 6.95 8.73 -10.55
CA THR A 82 6.51 7.99 -9.37
C THR A 82 7.57 7.96 -8.28
N ASN A 83 7.15 7.89 -7.03
CA ASN A 83 8.00 7.70 -5.86
C ASN A 83 8.17 6.20 -5.52
N ALA A 84 8.52 5.39 -6.52
CA ALA A 84 8.64 3.92 -6.43
C ALA A 84 9.57 3.41 -5.31
N THR A 85 10.41 4.28 -4.72
CA THR A 85 11.29 3.94 -3.58
C THR A 85 10.54 3.88 -2.24
N GLY A 86 9.20 4.10 -2.20
CA GLY A 86 8.39 4.10 -0.99
C GLY A 86 8.50 5.37 -0.15
N ALA A 87 9.15 6.42 -0.65
CA ALA A 87 9.22 7.73 0.01
C ALA A 87 7.88 8.48 -0.16
N ASN A 88 6.89 8.15 0.65
CA ASN A 88 5.47 8.53 0.52
C ASN A 88 5.09 9.83 1.25
N MET A 89 6.07 10.65 1.60
CA MET A 89 5.89 11.98 2.21
C MET A 89 6.27 13.09 1.23
N PRO A 90 5.92 14.37 1.47
CA PRO A 90 6.17 15.49 0.56
C PRO A 90 7.60 15.59 0.02
N ALA A 91 8.61 15.28 0.83
CA ALA A 91 10.00 15.27 0.39
C ALA A 91 10.29 14.22 -0.70
N GLY A 92 9.68 13.04 -0.58
CA GLY A 92 9.76 11.99 -1.61
C GLY A 92 9.03 12.39 -2.90
N HIS A 93 7.85 13.00 -2.77
CA HIS A 93 7.06 13.50 -3.91
C HIS A 93 7.83 14.56 -4.70
N VAL A 94 8.39 15.55 -4.01
CA VAL A 94 9.23 16.57 -4.63
C VAL A 94 10.41 15.95 -5.38
N ALA A 95 11.11 14.98 -4.74
CA ALA A 95 12.24 14.30 -5.38
C ALA A 95 11.81 13.51 -6.63
N ALA A 96 10.69 12.79 -6.57
CA ALA A 96 10.13 12.05 -7.70
C ALA A 96 9.77 12.96 -8.88
N LEU A 97 9.03 14.05 -8.60
CA LEU A 97 8.63 15.00 -9.63
C LEU A 97 9.81 15.78 -10.21
N ALA A 98 10.83 16.11 -9.39
CA ALA A 98 12.05 16.78 -9.83
C ALA A 98 12.96 15.91 -10.71
N ALA A 99 12.88 14.57 -10.55
CA ALA A 99 13.64 13.60 -11.33
C ALA A 99 13.01 13.32 -12.71
N SER A 100 11.74 13.68 -12.93
CA SER A 100 11.00 13.33 -14.13
C SER A 100 10.44 14.56 -14.85
N LYS A 101 10.44 14.50 -16.18
CA LYS A 101 9.77 15.49 -17.06
C LYS A 101 8.39 15.04 -17.50
N ALA A 102 7.92 13.86 -17.03
CA ALA A 102 6.61 13.33 -17.40
C ALA A 102 5.48 14.29 -17.01
N THR A 103 4.49 14.40 -17.86
CA THR A 103 3.25 15.14 -17.59
C THR A 103 2.24 14.33 -16.78
N ARG A 104 2.54 13.08 -16.48
CA ARG A 104 1.74 12.13 -15.71
C ARG A 104 2.50 11.74 -14.44
N ALA A 105 1.79 11.60 -13.34
CA ALA A 105 2.40 11.18 -12.09
C ALA A 105 1.45 10.26 -11.29
N VAL A 106 2.02 9.22 -10.69
CA VAL A 106 1.36 8.38 -9.68
C VAL A 106 2.20 8.47 -8.42
N LEU A 107 1.62 9.01 -7.35
CA LEU A 107 2.30 9.25 -6.10
C LEU A 107 1.64 8.45 -4.97
N GLU A 108 2.40 7.50 -4.42
CA GLU A 108 2.05 6.87 -3.15
C GLU A 108 2.15 7.91 -2.04
N THR A 109 1.10 8.06 -1.22
CA THR A 109 1.02 9.09 -0.18
C THR A 109 0.64 8.48 1.14
N ASP A 110 1.41 8.80 2.19
CA ASP A 110 1.12 8.42 3.56
C ASP A 110 -0.20 9.02 4.03
N GLU A 111 -0.96 8.30 4.85
CA GLU A 111 -2.31 8.64 5.30
C GLU A 111 -2.35 9.99 6.04
N ALA A 112 -1.34 10.26 6.84
CA ALA A 112 -1.26 11.49 7.61
C ALA A 112 -0.92 12.72 6.75
N TRP A 113 -0.22 12.49 5.62
CA TRP A 113 0.20 13.55 4.70
C TRP A 113 -0.77 13.78 3.55
N LEU A 114 -1.74 12.89 3.34
CA LEU A 114 -2.68 13.01 2.21
C LEU A 114 -3.36 14.38 2.12
N PRO A 115 -3.89 15.00 3.20
CA PRO A 115 -4.50 16.32 3.14
C PRO A 115 -3.57 17.40 2.55
N ALA A 116 -2.37 17.52 3.09
CA ALA A 116 -1.39 18.52 2.64
C ALA A 116 -0.90 18.28 1.20
N VAL A 117 -0.83 16.99 0.79
CA VAL A 117 -0.42 16.61 -0.57
C VAL A 117 -1.55 16.91 -1.57
N ILE A 118 -2.81 16.67 -1.24
CA ILE A 118 -3.97 17.07 -2.06
C ILE A 118 -3.94 18.58 -2.30
N GLU A 119 -3.83 19.39 -1.24
CA GLU A 119 -3.76 20.85 -1.34
C GLU A 119 -2.59 21.31 -2.24
N SER A 120 -1.41 20.70 -2.04
CA SER A 120 -0.19 21.09 -2.77
C SER A 120 -0.19 20.66 -4.23
N THR A 121 -0.82 19.54 -4.57
CA THR A 121 -0.69 18.93 -5.91
C THR A 121 -1.90 19.15 -6.79
N ASN A 122 -3.06 19.45 -6.22
CA ASN A 122 -4.36 19.53 -6.91
C ASN A 122 -4.56 18.36 -7.89
N PRO A 123 -4.65 17.12 -7.37
CA PRO A 123 -4.64 15.90 -8.18
C PRO A 123 -5.93 15.78 -9.00
N LYS A 124 -5.86 15.04 -10.11
CA LYS A 124 -7.04 14.63 -10.88
C LYS A 124 -7.82 13.53 -10.21
N VAL A 125 -7.08 12.59 -9.62
CA VAL A 125 -7.66 11.38 -8.99
C VAL A 125 -6.97 11.13 -7.65
N VAL A 126 -7.77 10.78 -6.65
CA VAL A 126 -7.30 10.22 -5.37
C VAL A 126 -7.87 8.82 -5.23
N VAL A 127 -6.99 7.84 -5.00
CA VAL A 127 -7.35 6.43 -4.77
C VAL A 127 -7.22 6.14 -3.28
N LEU A 128 -8.31 5.68 -2.65
CA LEU A 128 -8.39 5.38 -1.23
C LEU A 128 -8.77 3.91 -1.04
N LEU A 129 -7.81 3.09 -0.55
CA LEU A 129 -7.99 1.63 -0.48
C LEU A 129 -8.57 1.16 0.85
N ASN A 130 -7.92 1.49 1.97
CA ASN A 130 -8.31 1.04 3.30
C ASN A 130 -7.69 1.91 4.39
N LEU A 131 -8.33 1.90 5.56
CA LEU A 131 -7.81 2.46 6.79
C LEU A 131 -7.85 1.40 7.89
N SER A 132 -6.68 1.04 8.41
CA SER A 132 -6.51 0.11 9.52
C SER A 132 -5.39 0.58 10.44
N ARG A 133 -5.29 0.00 11.63
CA ARG A 133 -4.14 0.24 12.52
C ARG A 133 -2.85 -0.20 11.84
N ASP A 134 -1.85 0.68 11.81
CA ASP A 134 -0.55 0.35 11.22
C ASP A 134 0.41 -0.20 12.27
N GLN A 135 0.78 0.62 13.26
CA GLN A 135 1.65 0.23 14.38
C GLN A 135 1.07 0.83 15.66
N LEU A 136 1.01 0.03 16.73
CA LEU A 136 0.44 0.46 18.02
C LEU A 136 1.18 1.65 18.64
N ASP A 137 2.48 1.79 18.36
CA ASP A 137 3.30 2.91 18.84
C ASP A 137 2.97 4.25 18.18
N ARG A 138 2.22 4.25 17.08
CA ARG A 138 1.82 5.45 16.35
C ARG A 138 0.38 5.79 16.70
N ALA A 139 0.19 6.51 17.77
CA ALA A 139 -1.08 6.82 18.44
C ALA A 139 -2.05 7.71 17.62
N THR A 140 -2.20 7.49 16.32
CA THR A 140 -3.24 8.17 15.56
C THR A 140 -4.41 7.22 15.38
N GLU A 141 -5.53 7.52 16.00
CA GLU A 141 -6.77 6.78 15.84
C GLU A 141 -7.19 6.77 14.35
N VAL A 142 -7.51 5.61 13.83
CA VAL A 142 -7.86 5.41 12.40
C VAL A 142 -9.04 6.32 12.00
N ARG A 143 -9.99 6.52 12.91
CA ARG A 143 -11.12 7.43 12.74
C ARG A 143 -10.67 8.88 12.54
N ALA A 144 -9.69 9.35 13.33
CA ALA A 144 -9.16 10.71 13.19
C ALA A 144 -8.46 10.93 11.82
N ILE A 145 -7.89 9.88 11.25
CA ILE A 145 -7.38 9.91 9.86
C ILE A 145 -8.54 10.07 8.87
N ALA A 146 -9.60 9.28 9.01
CA ALA A 146 -10.77 9.38 8.15
C ALA A 146 -11.44 10.77 8.23
N GLU A 147 -11.51 11.36 9.42
CA GLU A 147 -12.03 12.72 9.63
C GLU A 147 -11.16 13.78 8.93
N ARG A 148 -9.84 13.67 9.03
CA ARG A 148 -8.91 14.58 8.32
C ARG A 148 -9.01 14.42 6.80
N TRP A 149 -9.14 13.19 6.30
CA TRP A 149 -9.37 12.96 4.88
C TRP A 149 -10.68 13.59 4.42
N ARG A 150 -11.76 13.37 5.17
CA ARG A 150 -13.08 13.95 4.89
C ARG A 150 -13.02 15.49 4.80
N ALA A 151 -12.38 16.13 5.79
CA ALA A 151 -12.21 17.59 5.80
C ALA A 151 -11.45 18.08 4.55
N ALA A 152 -10.31 17.47 4.24
CA ALA A 152 -9.51 17.85 3.07
C ALA A 152 -10.25 17.63 1.74
N LEU A 153 -10.98 16.52 1.62
CA LEU A 153 -11.76 16.20 0.42
C LEU A 153 -12.96 17.15 0.24
N SER A 154 -13.58 17.61 1.33
CA SER A 154 -14.69 18.57 1.25
C SER A 154 -14.27 19.95 0.76
N GLU A 155 -12.99 20.31 0.95
CA GLU A 155 -12.40 21.58 0.52
C GLU A 155 -11.84 21.54 -0.91
N CYS A 156 -11.83 20.35 -1.54
CA CYS A 156 -11.23 20.20 -2.86
C CYS A 156 -11.99 20.93 -3.96
N SER A 157 -11.23 21.43 -4.93
CA SER A 157 -11.76 22.12 -6.10
C SER A 157 -12.67 21.19 -6.94
N LYS A 158 -13.60 21.81 -7.68
CA LYS A 158 -14.42 21.11 -8.66
C LYS A 158 -13.53 20.37 -9.66
N GLY A 159 -13.79 19.07 -9.87
CA GLY A 159 -13.09 18.23 -10.84
C GLY A 159 -12.16 17.18 -10.25
N LEU A 160 -12.02 17.09 -8.91
CA LEU A 160 -11.41 15.93 -8.27
C LEU A 160 -12.35 14.73 -8.39
N VAL A 161 -11.78 13.58 -8.80
CA VAL A 161 -12.46 12.28 -8.72
C VAL A 161 -11.81 11.45 -7.63
N VAL A 162 -12.62 10.86 -6.77
CA VAL A 162 -12.14 9.89 -5.77
C VAL A 162 -12.51 8.48 -6.20
N VAL A 163 -11.54 7.58 -6.24
CA VAL A 163 -11.75 6.13 -6.41
C VAL A 163 -11.63 5.51 -5.04
N ALA A 164 -12.72 4.99 -4.51
CA ALA A 164 -12.81 4.61 -3.11
C ALA A 164 -13.29 3.17 -2.93
N ASN A 165 -12.65 2.44 -2.01
CA ASN A 165 -13.12 1.13 -1.59
C ASN A 165 -14.40 1.27 -0.75
N ALA A 166 -15.51 0.77 -1.28
CA ALA A 166 -16.81 0.82 -0.64
C ALA A 166 -16.94 -0.17 0.54
N ASN A 167 -16.07 -1.17 0.64
CA ASN A 167 -16.12 -2.15 1.72
C ASN A 167 -15.48 -1.67 3.03
N ASP A 168 -14.75 -0.56 2.99
CA ASP A 168 -14.22 0.09 4.18
C ASP A 168 -15.12 1.26 4.61
N PRO A 169 -15.83 1.18 5.74
CA PRO A 169 -16.71 2.23 6.22
C PRO A 169 -16.01 3.56 6.50
N LEU A 170 -14.72 3.54 6.89
CA LEU A 170 -13.94 4.74 7.16
C LEU A 170 -13.56 5.45 5.85
N VAL A 171 -13.19 4.68 4.83
CA VAL A 171 -12.96 5.19 3.47
C VAL A 171 -14.25 5.74 2.86
N ALA A 172 -15.37 5.01 3.02
CA ALA A 172 -16.68 5.47 2.55
C ALA A 172 -17.09 6.80 3.22
N TYR A 173 -16.90 6.90 4.54
CA TYR A 173 -17.16 8.13 5.30
C TYR A 173 -16.31 9.31 4.83
N ALA A 174 -15.03 9.08 4.59
CA ALA A 174 -14.13 10.13 4.12
C ALA A 174 -14.49 10.63 2.72
N SER A 175 -14.94 9.71 1.85
CA SER A 175 -15.11 9.99 0.41
C SER A 175 -16.49 10.54 0.05
N GLU A 176 -17.56 10.26 0.80
CA GLU A 176 -18.95 10.61 0.45
C GLU A 176 -19.22 12.11 0.33
N VAL A 177 -18.29 12.98 0.75
CA VAL A 177 -18.39 14.45 0.62
C VAL A 177 -18.01 14.93 -0.77
N VAL A 178 -17.41 14.09 -1.60
CA VAL A 178 -16.98 14.42 -2.96
C VAL A 178 -18.10 14.12 -3.94
N ASN A 179 -18.33 15.01 -4.91
CA ASN A 179 -19.41 14.85 -5.88
C ASN A 179 -19.18 13.70 -6.87
N ASP A 180 -17.93 13.44 -7.28
CA ASP A 180 -17.59 12.32 -8.19
C ASP A 180 -16.75 11.28 -7.47
N VAL A 181 -17.44 10.26 -6.93
CA VAL A 181 -16.80 9.11 -6.30
C VAL A 181 -17.06 7.86 -7.15
N ARG A 182 -16.00 7.19 -7.55
CA ARG A 182 -16.03 5.88 -8.20
C ARG A 182 -15.90 4.82 -7.13
N TRP A 183 -17.02 4.27 -6.72
CA TRP A 183 -17.10 3.26 -5.69
C TRP A 183 -16.69 1.88 -6.22
N CYS A 184 -15.73 1.25 -5.55
CA CYS A 184 -15.21 -0.07 -5.89
C CYS A 184 -15.55 -1.06 -4.79
N ASP A 185 -16.13 -2.20 -5.18
CA ASP A 185 -16.36 -3.36 -4.34
C ASP A 185 -15.17 -4.31 -4.49
N ILE A 186 -14.19 -4.18 -3.62
CA ILE A 186 -13.00 -5.02 -3.60
C ILE A 186 -12.96 -5.83 -2.32
N ALA A 187 -12.38 -7.02 -2.37
CA ALA A 187 -12.28 -7.87 -1.18
C ALA A 187 -11.60 -7.12 -0.02
N THR A 188 -12.25 -7.12 1.14
CA THR A 188 -11.71 -6.56 2.38
C THR A 188 -11.93 -7.58 3.48
N THR A 189 -10.84 -8.18 3.96
CA THR A 189 -10.87 -9.24 4.97
C THR A 189 -10.80 -8.66 6.38
N TRP A 190 -10.07 -7.56 6.55
CA TRP A 190 -9.90 -6.89 7.83
C TRP A 190 -11.07 -5.96 8.16
N ILE A 191 -11.78 -6.26 9.24
CA ILE A 191 -12.96 -5.52 9.70
C ILE A 191 -12.81 -4.93 11.10
N ALA A 192 -11.80 -5.35 11.86
CA ALA A 192 -11.65 -5.05 13.28
C ALA A 192 -11.55 -3.55 13.60
N ASP A 193 -11.03 -2.74 12.67
CA ASP A 193 -10.85 -1.30 12.86
C ASP A 193 -12.08 -0.47 12.43
N ALA A 194 -13.10 -1.11 11.84
CA ALA A 194 -14.32 -0.47 11.36
C ALA A 194 -15.58 -1.14 11.90
N VAL A 195 -15.59 -1.45 13.20
CA VAL A 195 -16.76 -2.03 13.89
C VAL A 195 -17.77 -0.96 14.32
N SER A 196 -17.32 0.27 14.52
CA SER A 196 -18.16 1.41 14.91
C SER A 196 -18.43 2.33 13.74
N CYS A 197 -19.64 2.82 13.62
CA CYS A 197 -20.03 3.78 12.60
C CYS A 197 -19.30 5.13 12.81
N PRO A 198 -18.59 5.65 11.80
CA PRO A 198 -17.91 6.93 11.92
C PRO A 198 -18.85 8.12 12.07
N LYS A 199 -20.15 7.99 11.70
CA LYS A 199 -21.14 9.06 11.84
C LYS A 199 -21.80 9.13 13.21
N CYS A 200 -22.17 7.97 13.78
CA CYS A 200 -23.02 7.94 14.98
C CYS A 200 -22.48 7.05 16.11
N THR A 201 -21.30 6.45 15.93
CA THR A 201 -20.62 5.55 16.90
C THR A 201 -21.32 4.22 17.20
N GLN A 202 -22.53 3.98 16.69
CA GLN A 202 -23.22 2.71 16.82
C GLN A 202 -22.48 1.60 16.03
N SER A 203 -22.75 0.35 16.40
CA SER A 203 -22.13 -0.79 15.71
C SER A 203 -22.53 -0.87 14.24
N ILE A 204 -21.58 -1.22 13.39
CA ILE A 204 -21.82 -1.56 11.99
C ILE A 204 -22.26 -3.01 11.90
N THR A 205 -23.40 -3.26 11.27
CA THR A 205 -23.88 -4.59 10.93
C THR A 205 -23.35 -4.99 9.56
N ARG A 206 -22.84 -6.23 9.45
CA ARG A 206 -22.33 -6.80 8.20
C ARG A 206 -23.20 -7.96 7.74
N SER A 207 -23.41 -8.07 6.44
CA SER A 207 -24.16 -9.14 5.78
C SER A 207 -23.54 -9.44 4.42
N GLU A 208 -24.04 -10.44 3.71
CA GLU A 208 -23.64 -10.74 2.32
C GLU A 208 -23.81 -9.54 1.36
N LYS A 209 -24.75 -8.65 1.66
CA LYS A 209 -25.02 -7.44 0.86
C LYS A 209 -24.06 -6.29 1.15
N GLY A 210 -23.17 -6.45 2.14
CA GLY A 210 -22.23 -5.44 2.61
C GLY A 210 -22.47 -5.04 4.06
N TRP A 211 -22.20 -3.78 4.38
CA TRP A 211 -22.32 -3.23 5.72
C TRP A 211 -23.34 -2.09 5.79
N SER A 212 -23.95 -1.93 6.97
CA SER A 212 -24.89 -0.84 7.25
C SER A 212 -24.90 -0.48 8.73
N CYS A 213 -25.41 0.71 9.03
CA CYS A 213 -25.63 1.22 10.37
C CYS A 213 -27.08 1.65 10.54
N SER A 214 -27.62 1.58 11.76
CA SER A 214 -28.97 2.03 12.11
C SER A 214 -29.23 3.52 11.81
N CYS A 215 -28.19 4.35 11.71
CA CYS A 215 -28.32 5.76 11.31
C CYS A 215 -28.54 5.97 9.80
N GLY A 216 -28.65 4.92 9.01
CA GLY A 216 -28.80 4.96 7.55
C GLY A 216 -27.50 5.01 6.78
N PHE A 217 -26.32 5.07 7.44
CA PHE A 217 -25.04 4.97 6.76
C PHE A 217 -24.80 3.53 6.33
N ALA A 218 -24.56 3.31 5.04
CA ALA A 218 -24.43 1.98 4.46
C ALA A 218 -23.42 1.96 3.30
N LYS A 219 -23.01 0.74 2.91
CA LYS A 219 -22.16 0.51 1.75
C LYS A 219 -22.73 1.19 0.50
N PRO A 220 -21.99 2.05 -0.17
CA PRO A 220 -22.42 2.69 -1.40
C PRO A 220 -22.62 1.69 -2.54
N HIS A 221 -23.42 2.06 -3.55
CA HIS A 221 -23.54 1.30 -4.78
C HIS A 221 -22.23 1.39 -5.58
N CYS A 222 -21.73 0.25 -6.04
CA CYS A 222 -20.45 0.15 -6.72
C CYS A 222 -20.60 -0.09 -8.21
N THR A 223 -19.84 0.64 -9.00
CA THR A 223 -19.72 0.46 -10.46
C THR A 223 -18.53 -0.42 -10.84
N THR A 224 -17.54 -0.55 -9.95
CA THR A 224 -16.44 -1.50 -10.10
C THR A 224 -16.58 -2.59 -9.05
N ARG A 225 -16.45 -3.86 -9.45
CA ARG A 225 -16.58 -5.02 -8.56
C ARG A 225 -15.51 -6.05 -8.87
N VAL A 226 -15.11 -6.77 -7.83
CA VAL A 226 -14.17 -7.89 -7.94
C VAL A 226 -14.82 -9.13 -7.34
N ASP A 227 -14.85 -10.20 -8.13
CA ASP A 227 -15.29 -11.53 -7.71
C ASP A 227 -14.27 -12.57 -8.21
N GLY A 228 -13.52 -13.13 -7.26
CA GLY A 228 -12.35 -13.93 -7.62
C GLY A 228 -11.41 -13.16 -8.54
N ASN A 229 -11.09 -13.73 -9.69
CA ASN A 229 -10.26 -13.10 -10.71
C ASN A 229 -11.06 -12.29 -11.75
N GLU A 230 -12.37 -12.14 -11.56
CA GLU A 230 -13.22 -11.32 -12.43
C GLU A 230 -13.29 -9.89 -11.89
N VAL A 231 -12.95 -8.92 -12.73
CA VAL A 231 -13.04 -7.50 -12.46
C VAL A 231 -14.08 -6.89 -13.40
N SER A 232 -15.17 -6.38 -12.85
CA SER A 232 -16.18 -5.64 -13.60
C SER A 232 -15.99 -4.14 -13.43
N VAL A 233 -15.94 -3.39 -14.53
CA VAL A 233 -15.91 -1.93 -14.54
C VAL A 233 -17.09 -1.45 -15.37
N GLY A 234 -18.12 -0.89 -14.71
CA GLY A 234 -19.43 -0.68 -15.32
C GLY A 234 -20.08 -2.01 -15.68
N GLU A 235 -20.47 -2.15 -16.95
CA GLU A 235 -21.13 -3.36 -17.48
C GLU A 235 -20.15 -4.39 -18.08
N ILE A 236 -18.85 -4.07 -18.13
CA ILE A 236 -17.85 -4.91 -18.78
C ILE A 236 -17.02 -5.64 -17.73
N SER A 237 -16.90 -6.97 -17.91
CA SER A 237 -16.09 -7.82 -17.05
C SER A 237 -14.82 -8.30 -17.76
N PHE A 238 -13.76 -8.44 -16.96
CA PHE A 238 -12.44 -8.84 -17.42
C PHE A 238 -11.88 -9.92 -16.48
N HIS A 239 -11.38 -11.01 -17.07
CA HIS A 239 -10.60 -11.98 -16.32
C HIS A 239 -9.18 -11.45 -16.10
N VAL A 240 -8.80 -11.24 -14.83
CA VAL A 240 -7.52 -10.65 -14.42
C VAL A 240 -6.65 -11.71 -13.78
N GLN A 241 -5.52 -11.99 -14.41
CA GLN A 241 -4.49 -12.87 -13.84
C GLN A 241 -3.21 -12.06 -13.67
N LEU A 242 -2.86 -11.77 -12.43
CA LEU A 242 -1.63 -11.07 -12.07
C LEU A 242 -0.50 -12.07 -11.81
N SER A 243 0.74 -11.65 -12.05
CA SER A 243 1.93 -12.44 -11.68
C SER A 243 2.32 -12.27 -10.20
N ILE A 244 1.71 -11.32 -9.50
CA ILE A 244 1.86 -11.12 -8.05
C ILE A 244 0.74 -11.85 -7.29
N PRO A 245 1.04 -12.55 -6.19
CA PRO A 245 0.08 -13.36 -5.46
C PRO A 245 -0.93 -12.53 -4.68
N GLY A 246 -2.05 -13.17 -4.31
CA GLY A 246 -3.06 -12.66 -3.41
C GLY A 246 -4.26 -11.99 -4.09
N GLN A 247 -5.45 -12.42 -3.68
CA GLN A 247 -6.73 -11.90 -4.17
C GLN A 247 -6.88 -10.39 -3.97
N PHE A 248 -6.32 -9.85 -2.87
CA PHE A 248 -6.31 -8.42 -2.61
C PHE A 248 -5.57 -7.61 -3.70
N ASN A 249 -4.64 -8.23 -4.44
CA ASN A 249 -3.96 -7.57 -5.55
C ASN A 249 -4.84 -7.44 -6.79
N VAL A 250 -5.81 -8.33 -6.99
CA VAL A 250 -6.86 -8.15 -8.01
C VAL A 250 -7.72 -6.93 -7.67
N GLY A 251 -8.06 -6.74 -6.38
CA GLY A 251 -8.71 -5.54 -5.88
C GLY A 251 -7.87 -4.27 -6.12
N ASN A 252 -6.58 -4.31 -5.83
CA ASN A 252 -5.66 -3.19 -6.10
C ASN A 252 -5.60 -2.86 -7.60
N ALA A 253 -5.61 -3.87 -8.48
CA ALA A 253 -5.64 -3.68 -9.93
C ALA A 253 -6.96 -3.08 -10.41
N ALA A 254 -8.09 -3.50 -9.85
CA ALA A 254 -9.40 -2.94 -10.15
C ALA A 254 -9.47 -1.44 -9.77
N MET A 255 -8.97 -1.06 -8.60
CA MET A 255 -8.89 0.34 -8.16
C MET A 255 -7.98 1.16 -9.09
N ALA A 256 -6.82 0.62 -9.45
CA ALA A 256 -5.89 1.26 -10.39
C ALA A 256 -6.51 1.44 -11.78
N ALA A 257 -7.18 0.41 -12.31
CA ALA A 257 -7.86 0.49 -13.62
C ALA A 257 -9.00 1.50 -13.61
N THR A 258 -9.78 1.57 -12.52
CA THR A 258 -10.84 2.58 -12.35
C THR A 258 -10.27 4.00 -12.31
N ALA A 259 -9.15 4.22 -11.62
CA ALA A 259 -8.48 5.51 -11.59
C ALA A 259 -7.95 5.92 -12.98
N LEU A 260 -7.40 4.98 -13.72
CA LEU A 260 -6.90 5.20 -15.07
C LEU A 260 -8.04 5.44 -16.07
N GLN A 261 -9.20 4.81 -15.89
CA GLN A 261 -10.39 5.06 -16.71
C GLN A 261 -10.86 6.51 -16.60
N VAL A 262 -10.80 7.13 -15.43
CA VAL A 262 -11.10 8.56 -15.23
C VAL A 262 -10.20 9.46 -16.11
N LEU A 263 -8.97 9.00 -16.38
CA LEU A 263 -7.97 9.70 -17.20
C LEU A 263 -7.99 9.25 -18.68
N GLY A 264 -9.04 8.55 -19.09
CA GLY A 264 -9.26 8.14 -20.47
C GLY A 264 -8.49 6.89 -20.92
N VAL A 265 -7.94 6.11 -19.98
CA VAL A 265 -7.31 4.82 -20.30
C VAL A 265 -8.36 3.71 -20.23
N GLU A 266 -8.44 2.91 -21.27
CA GLU A 266 -9.38 1.79 -21.34
C GLU A 266 -9.03 0.72 -20.31
N PRO A 267 -9.99 0.22 -19.48
CA PRO A 267 -9.73 -0.75 -18.43
C PRO A 267 -9.08 -2.04 -18.92
N SER A 268 -9.49 -2.56 -20.09
CA SER A 268 -8.91 -3.77 -20.70
C SER A 268 -7.40 -3.61 -20.95
N LYS A 269 -6.98 -2.46 -21.48
CA LYS A 269 -5.56 -2.17 -21.77
C LYS A 269 -4.75 -2.02 -20.49
N SER A 270 -5.30 -1.30 -19.51
CA SER A 270 -4.60 -1.10 -18.23
C SER A 270 -4.43 -2.41 -17.47
N LEU A 271 -5.48 -3.23 -17.34
CA LEU A 271 -5.44 -4.53 -16.69
C LEU A 271 -4.49 -5.52 -17.39
N MET A 272 -4.46 -5.51 -18.73
CA MET A 272 -3.51 -6.33 -19.50
C MET A 272 -2.05 -5.92 -19.21
N SER A 273 -1.77 -4.62 -19.17
CA SER A 273 -0.42 -4.12 -18.89
C SER A 273 0.06 -4.45 -17.48
N MET A 274 -0.86 -4.49 -16.50
CA MET A 274 -0.57 -4.82 -15.10
C MET A 274 -0.07 -6.26 -14.91
N ARG A 275 -0.37 -7.19 -15.83
CA ARG A 275 0.13 -8.58 -15.80
C ARG A 275 1.65 -8.68 -15.85
N SER A 276 2.33 -7.68 -16.42
CA SER A 276 3.79 -7.66 -16.55
C SER A 276 4.52 -7.45 -15.21
N ILE A 277 3.81 -7.07 -14.14
CA ILE A 277 4.39 -6.88 -12.82
C ILE A 277 4.61 -8.23 -12.15
N SER A 278 5.85 -8.67 -12.08
CA SER A 278 6.27 -9.94 -11.45
C SER A 278 6.84 -9.78 -10.04
N GLY A 279 7.01 -8.54 -9.58
CA GLY A 279 7.50 -8.24 -8.25
C GLY A 279 7.24 -6.78 -7.87
N ILE A 280 7.15 -6.51 -6.59
CA ILE A 280 6.96 -5.17 -6.04
C ILE A 280 8.07 -4.91 -5.03
N ALA A 281 8.89 -3.92 -5.30
CA ALA A 281 10.03 -3.59 -4.43
C ALA A 281 9.59 -3.44 -2.97
N GLY A 282 10.21 -4.23 -2.09
CA GLY A 282 9.93 -4.24 -0.65
C GLY A 282 8.56 -4.80 -0.25
N ARG A 283 7.85 -5.54 -1.12
CA ARG A 283 6.54 -6.14 -0.80
C ARG A 283 6.43 -7.61 -1.21
N PHE A 284 6.84 -7.93 -2.42
CA PHE A 284 6.88 -9.29 -2.95
C PHE A 284 8.12 -9.48 -3.79
N SER A 285 8.84 -10.58 -3.57
CA SER A 285 10.01 -10.96 -4.35
C SER A 285 10.17 -12.48 -4.36
N VAL A 286 10.53 -13.02 -5.51
CA VAL A 286 10.99 -14.40 -5.62
C VAL A 286 12.51 -14.39 -5.53
N ARG A 287 13.07 -15.17 -4.61
CA ARG A 287 14.51 -15.18 -4.30
C ARG A 287 15.02 -16.61 -4.14
N THR A 288 16.33 -16.76 -4.16
CA THR A 288 17.01 -18.02 -3.87
C THR A 288 17.94 -17.83 -2.67
N TRP A 289 17.87 -18.75 -1.71
CA TRP A 289 18.77 -18.80 -0.57
C TRP A 289 19.23 -20.24 -0.33
N GLU A 290 20.52 -20.50 -0.45
CA GLU A 290 21.14 -21.84 -0.30
C GLU A 290 20.39 -22.94 -1.10
N GLY A 291 20.07 -22.63 -2.36
CA GLY A 291 19.34 -23.53 -3.25
C GLY A 291 17.83 -23.64 -2.99
N ARG A 292 17.31 -22.93 -2.00
CA ARG A 292 15.89 -22.88 -1.65
C ARG A 292 15.21 -21.75 -2.37
N LYS A 293 14.06 -22.00 -3.00
CA LYS A 293 13.23 -20.96 -3.60
C LYS A 293 12.34 -20.33 -2.52
N LEU A 294 12.45 -19.03 -2.35
CA LEU A 294 11.67 -18.23 -1.40
C LEU A 294 10.68 -17.33 -2.12
N HIS A 295 9.41 -17.43 -1.78
CA HIS A 295 8.43 -16.39 -2.04
C HIS A 295 8.39 -15.46 -0.84
N MET A 296 9.01 -14.31 -0.97
CA MET A 296 9.12 -13.36 0.12
C MET A 296 7.94 -12.39 0.09
N LEU A 297 7.21 -12.31 1.19
CA LEU A 297 6.00 -11.53 1.38
C LEU A 297 6.18 -10.59 2.58
N LEU A 298 5.89 -9.29 2.39
CA LEU A 298 5.97 -8.32 3.48
C LEU A 298 4.59 -8.04 4.07
N ALA A 299 4.45 -8.25 5.39
CA ALA A 299 3.35 -7.76 6.19
C ALA A 299 3.88 -7.04 7.44
N LYS A 300 3.30 -5.91 7.81
CA LYS A 300 3.79 -5.06 8.91
C LYS A 300 2.74 -4.76 9.99
N ASN A 301 1.53 -5.24 9.81
CA ASN A 301 0.39 -5.05 10.70
C ASN A 301 -0.61 -6.22 10.57
N PRO A 302 -1.58 -6.37 11.49
CA PRO A 302 -2.51 -7.48 11.48
C PRO A 302 -3.28 -7.63 10.15
N ALA A 303 -3.83 -6.53 9.64
CA ALA A 303 -4.60 -6.55 8.39
C ALA A 303 -3.78 -7.05 7.19
N GLY A 304 -2.51 -6.66 7.12
CA GLY A 304 -1.58 -7.13 6.09
C GLY A 304 -1.24 -8.61 6.25
N PHE A 305 -1.07 -9.07 7.49
CA PHE A 305 -0.82 -10.50 7.77
C PHE A 305 -2.03 -11.35 7.39
N ASP A 306 -3.23 -11.01 7.84
CA ASP A 306 -4.45 -11.78 7.53
C ASP A 306 -4.67 -11.89 6.03
N ALA A 307 -4.51 -10.80 5.29
CA ALA A 307 -4.61 -10.82 3.84
C ALA A 307 -3.57 -11.74 3.16
N LEU A 308 -2.34 -11.81 3.68
CA LEU A 308 -1.33 -12.73 3.18
C LEU A 308 -1.63 -14.19 3.55
N LEU A 309 -2.07 -14.44 4.79
CA LEU A 309 -2.41 -15.79 5.24
C LEU A 309 -3.56 -16.38 4.41
N GLU A 310 -4.58 -15.59 4.09
CA GLU A 310 -5.68 -15.98 3.19
C GLU A 310 -5.22 -16.25 1.75
N SER A 311 -4.12 -15.65 1.32
CA SER A 311 -3.58 -15.83 -0.03
C SER A 311 -2.69 -17.07 -0.18
N LEU A 312 -2.35 -17.72 0.92
CA LEU A 312 -1.53 -18.94 0.91
C LEU A 312 -2.29 -20.09 0.27
N THR A 313 -1.67 -20.74 -0.70
CA THR A 313 -2.27 -21.90 -1.34
C THR A 313 -2.18 -23.16 -0.48
N PRO A 314 -3.04 -24.17 -0.70
CA PRO A 314 -2.92 -25.45 0.00
C PRO A 314 -1.55 -26.13 -0.18
N GLU A 315 -0.91 -25.90 -1.34
CA GLU A 315 0.40 -26.44 -1.69
C GLU A 315 1.58 -25.76 -0.95
N SER A 316 1.32 -24.65 -0.24
CA SER A 316 2.31 -23.97 0.60
C SER A 316 2.51 -24.76 1.89
N GLU A 317 3.26 -25.87 1.82
CA GLU A 317 3.47 -26.79 2.95
C GLU A 317 4.38 -26.19 4.02
N GLU A 318 5.39 -25.42 3.62
CA GLU A 318 6.39 -24.85 4.53
C GLU A 318 6.31 -23.32 4.53
N ILE A 319 5.98 -22.75 5.68
CA ILE A 319 5.80 -21.31 5.89
C ILE A 319 6.80 -20.84 6.93
N TRP A 320 7.60 -19.87 6.55
CA TRP A 320 8.52 -19.18 7.44
C TRP A 320 7.96 -17.82 7.82
N ILE A 321 7.93 -17.52 9.10
CA ILE A 321 7.46 -16.23 9.60
C ILE A 321 8.60 -15.57 10.36
N ALA A 322 9.07 -14.43 9.85
CA ALA A 322 10.20 -13.69 10.40
C ALA A 322 9.75 -12.34 10.99
N ILE A 323 9.85 -12.19 12.31
CA ILE A 323 9.42 -11.00 13.04
C ILE A 323 10.59 -10.35 13.76
N ASN A 324 10.83 -9.08 13.45
CA ASN A 324 11.73 -8.21 14.18
C ASN A 324 10.94 -7.11 14.93
N ALA A 325 11.56 -6.44 15.89
CA ALA A 325 11.00 -5.26 16.59
C ALA A 325 12.05 -4.15 16.65
N ARG A 326 12.55 -3.74 15.49
CA ARG A 326 13.51 -2.65 15.37
C ARG A 326 12.78 -1.33 15.12
N VAL A 327 13.51 -0.22 15.11
CA VAL A 327 12.94 1.14 15.01
C VAL A 327 11.96 1.29 13.83
N ALA A 328 12.25 0.65 12.70
CA ALA A 328 11.39 0.74 11.52
C ALA A 328 10.15 -0.17 11.57
N ASP A 329 10.16 -1.22 12.41
CA ASP A 329 9.03 -2.15 12.57
C ASP A 329 8.02 -1.71 13.62
N GLY A 330 8.40 -0.78 14.51
CA GLY A 330 7.76 -0.59 15.81
C GLY A 330 8.33 -1.54 16.85
N LYS A 331 8.43 -1.07 18.09
CA LYS A 331 9.05 -1.85 19.18
C LYS A 331 8.10 -2.83 19.85
N ASP A 332 6.79 -2.60 19.73
CA ASP A 332 5.75 -3.40 20.34
C ASP A 332 5.22 -4.47 19.36
N PRO A 333 5.49 -5.78 19.62
CA PRO A 333 5.00 -6.87 18.80
C PRO A 333 3.60 -7.35 19.21
N SER A 334 2.91 -6.70 20.14
CA SER A 334 1.62 -7.16 20.67
C SER A 334 0.52 -7.21 19.58
N TRP A 335 0.69 -6.50 18.47
CA TRP A 335 -0.18 -6.61 17.30
C TRP A 335 -0.27 -8.04 16.71
N LEU A 336 0.70 -8.92 17.02
CA LEU A 336 0.65 -10.34 16.64
C LEU A 336 -0.59 -11.05 17.22
N TYR A 337 -1.12 -10.57 18.36
CA TYR A 337 -2.31 -11.14 18.98
C TYR A 337 -3.60 -10.86 18.20
N ASP A 338 -3.59 -9.85 17.34
CA ASP A 338 -4.71 -9.50 16.47
C ASP A 338 -4.71 -10.28 15.13
N VAL A 339 -3.62 -11.03 14.82
CA VAL A 339 -3.51 -11.83 13.60
C VAL A 339 -4.20 -13.18 13.77
N SER A 340 -4.96 -13.60 12.77
CA SER A 340 -5.73 -14.85 12.74
C SER A 340 -4.84 -16.07 12.38
N PHE A 341 -3.83 -16.35 13.20
CA PHE A 341 -2.90 -17.48 12.96
C PHE A 341 -3.59 -18.85 13.03
N GLU A 342 -4.78 -18.95 13.60
CA GLU A 342 -5.60 -20.15 13.67
C GLU A 342 -5.82 -20.82 12.29
N GLN A 343 -5.82 -20.02 11.21
CA GLN A 343 -5.92 -20.51 9.84
C GLN A 343 -4.68 -21.27 9.33
N LEU A 344 -3.57 -21.26 10.10
CA LEU A 344 -2.36 -22.01 9.80
C LEU A 344 -2.34 -23.43 10.41
N GLN A 345 -3.41 -23.86 11.07
CA GLN A 345 -3.47 -25.21 11.63
C GLN A 345 -3.25 -26.27 10.55
N GLY A 346 -2.44 -27.28 10.88
CA GLY A 346 -2.06 -28.34 9.95
C GLY A 346 -0.89 -28.02 9.02
N ARG A 347 -0.34 -26.79 9.06
CA ARG A 347 0.84 -26.40 8.27
C ARG A 347 2.11 -26.47 9.09
N LYS A 348 3.26 -26.56 8.39
CA LYS A 348 4.59 -26.53 9.01
C LYS A 348 5.10 -25.10 9.09
N ILE A 349 5.15 -24.55 10.31
CA ILE A 349 5.53 -23.17 10.55
C ILE A 349 6.93 -23.10 11.16
N ARG A 350 7.77 -22.19 10.68
CA ARG A 350 9.06 -21.87 11.29
C ARG A 350 9.08 -20.42 11.76
N CYS A 351 9.42 -20.24 13.04
CA CYS A 351 9.53 -18.96 13.69
C CYS A 351 10.95 -18.41 13.60
N LEU A 352 11.12 -17.24 13.00
CA LEU A 352 12.38 -16.59 12.72
C LEU A 352 12.39 -15.13 13.21
N GLY A 353 13.57 -14.52 13.23
CA GLY A 353 13.77 -13.12 13.56
C GLY A 353 13.99 -12.85 15.04
N ASP A 354 14.16 -11.57 15.37
CA ASP A 354 14.49 -11.10 16.73
C ASP A 354 13.38 -11.45 17.75
N ARG A 355 12.10 -11.51 17.27
CA ARG A 355 10.90 -11.75 18.07
C ARG A 355 10.26 -13.12 17.81
N ARG A 356 11.05 -14.10 17.40
CA ARG A 356 10.59 -15.47 17.13
C ARG A 356 9.91 -16.15 18.32
N LEU A 357 10.28 -15.80 19.57
CA LEU A 357 9.67 -16.35 20.76
C LEU A 357 8.29 -15.73 21.06
N ASP A 358 8.09 -14.42 20.77
CA ASP A 358 6.76 -13.80 20.87
C ASP A 358 5.81 -14.41 19.84
N LEU A 359 6.29 -14.64 18.62
CA LEU A 359 5.53 -15.35 17.59
C LEU A 359 5.19 -16.76 18.03
N ALA A 360 6.15 -17.51 18.58
CA ALA A 360 5.95 -18.87 19.10
C ALA A 360 4.84 -18.90 20.17
N THR A 361 4.90 -17.98 21.14
CA THR A 361 3.87 -17.84 22.17
C THR A 361 2.47 -17.58 21.57
N ARG A 362 2.38 -16.75 20.53
CA ARG A 362 1.11 -16.49 19.85
C ARG A 362 0.61 -17.73 19.08
N LEU A 363 1.51 -18.49 18.45
CA LEU A 363 1.16 -19.73 17.74
C LEU A 363 0.69 -20.84 18.71
N ASP A 364 1.26 -20.92 19.92
CA ASP A 364 0.77 -21.80 20.98
C ASP A 364 -0.70 -21.52 21.31
N LEU A 365 -1.06 -20.23 21.48
CA LEU A 365 -2.45 -19.83 21.72
C LEU A 365 -3.38 -20.16 20.56
N ALA A 366 -2.88 -20.11 19.32
CA ALA A 366 -3.62 -20.50 18.12
C ALA A 366 -3.69 -22.01 17.91
N LYS A 367 -3.00 -22.82 18.76
CA LYS A 367 -2.84 -24.27 18.61
C LYS A 367 -2.25 -24.66 17.25
N VAL A 368 -1.29 -23.90 16.77
CA VAL A 368 -0.53 -24.13 15.53
C VAL A 368 0.80 -24.72 15.88
N SER A 369 1.16 -25.83 15.25
CA SER A 369 2.48 -26.47 15.42
C SER A 369 3.56 -25.63 14.75
N TYR A 370 4.69 -25.43 15.42
CA TYR A 370 5.80 -24.64 14.91
C TYR A 370 7.16 -25.19 15.35
N GLU A 371 8.20 -24.68 14.71
CA GLU A 371 9.61 -24.88 15.08
C GLU A 371 10.27 -23.50 15.25
N VAL A 372 10.91 -23.27 16.40
CA VAL A 372 11.74 -22.07 16.60
C VAL A 372 13.11 -22.32 16.01
N VAL A 373 13.55 -21.44 15.11
CA VAL A 373 14.84 -21.58 14.43
C VAL A 373 15.84 -20.60 15.04
N ASP A 374 16.82 -21.15 15.74
CA ASP A 374 17.94 -20.38 16.31
C ASP A 374 19.13 -20.30 15.36
N ASP A 375 19.41 -21.38 14.62
CA ASP A 375 20.46 -21.45 13.62
C ASP A 375 19.89 -21.82 12.24
N LEU A 376 20.03 -20.91 11.28
CA LEU A 376 19.57 -21.13 9.91
C LEU A 376 20.29 -22.27 9.20
N ASN A 377 21.54 -22.56 9.59
CA ASN A 377 22.33 -23.66 9.01
C ASN A 377 21.81 -25.04 9.40
N SER A 378 21.00 -25.11 10.46
CA SER A 378 20.38 -26.38 10.91
C SER A 378 19.17 -26.79 10.07
N LEU A 379 18.70 -25.93 9.17
CA LEU A 379 17.51 -26.17 8.38
C LEU A 379 17.75 -27.22 7.29
N PRO A 380 16.91 -28.26 7.20
CA PRO A 380 17.00 -29.24 6.12
C PRO A 380 16.72 -28.58 4.77
N SER A 381 17.27 -29.15 3.69
CA SER A 381 16.92 -28.70 2.34
C SER A 381 15.45 -29.00 2.06
N PRO A 382 14.61 -28.00 1.75
CA PRO A 382 13.21 -28.24 1.47
C PRO A 382 13.04 -28.89 0.09
N SER A 383 11.98 -29.66 -0.06
CA SER A 383 11.55 -30.23 -1.33
C SER A 383 10.65 -29.28 -2.14
N SER A 384 10.19 -28.19 -1.54
CA SER A 384 9.20 -27.26 -2.09
C SER A 384 9.63 -25.79 -1.97
N THR A 385 8.88 -24.90 -2.61
CA THR A 385 9.01 -23.45 -2.42
C THR A 385 8.58 -23.08 -1.01
N ILE A 386 9.31 -22.16 -0.38
CA ILE A 386 9.03 -21.64 0.97
C ILE A 386 8.29 -20.32 0.84
N GLU A 387 7.18 -20.20 1.54
CA GLU A 387 6.50 -18.91 1.73
C GLU A 387 7.11 -18.21 2.95
N LEU A 388 7.87 -17.13 2.70
CA LEU A 388 8.51 -16.34 3.76
C LEU A 388 7.73 -15.05 3.99
N ILE A 389 6.95 -15.01 5.07
CA ILE A 389 6.24 -13.81 5.52
C ILE A 389 7.12 -13.07 6.53
N ALA A 390 7.42 -11.82 6.27
CA ALA A 390 8.32 -11.04 7.11
C ALA A 390 7.82 -9.61 7.32
N ASN A 391 8.11 -9.03 8.50
CA ASN A 391 7.92 -7.60 8.70
C ASN A 391 9.08 -6.80 8.08
N TYR A 392 9.04 -5.49 8.16
CA TYR A 392 9.87 -4.62 7.31
C TYR A 392 11.38 -4.89 7.42
N THR A 393 11.94 -4.92 8.64
CA THR A 393 13.40 -5.13 8.78
C THR A 393 13.79 -6.59 8.58
N ALA A 394 12.94 -7.54 8.95
CA ALA A 394 13.17 -8.95 8.65
C ALA A 394 13.15 -9.21 7.14
N PHE A 395 12.21 -8.61 6.41
CA PHE A 395 12.19 -8.67 4.95
C PHE A 395 13.48 -8.11 4.33
N SER A 396 13.94 -6.95 4.82
CA SER A 396 15.20 -6.34 4.37
C SER A 396 16.41 -7.23 4.64
N ASP A 397 16.48 -7.85 5.82
CA ASP A 397 17.56 -8.79 6.17
C ASP A 397 17.58 -9.99 5.20
N TRP A 398 16.42 -10.55 4.89
CA TRP A 398 16.30 -11.67 3.96
C TRP A 398 16.61 -11.27 2.51
N MET A 399 16.26 -10.06 2.09
CA MET A 399 16.66 -9.53 0.78
C MET A 399 18.18 -9.43 0.63
N GLN A 400 18.92 -9.14 1.71
CA GLN A 400 20.38 -9.09 1.69
C GLN A 400 21.03 -10.47 1.71
N ARG A 401 20.41 -11.46 2.34
CA ARG A 401 20.90 -12.85 2.46
C ARG A 401 20.65 -13.69 1.21
N SER A 402 19.65 -13.34 0.42
CA SER A 402 19.19 -14.11 -0.74
C SER A 402 19.59 -13.46 -2.06
N THR A 403 19.66 -14.26 -3.12
CA THR A 403 19.93 -13.81 -4.49
C THR A 403 18.65 -13.81 -5.34
N PRO A 404 18.59 -12.98 -6.39
CA PRO A 404 17.46 -12.96 -7.32
C PRO A 404 17.16 -14.31 -7.96
#